data_931918f9deaf836e6ce28ff9fa556330
#
_entry.id   931918f9deaf836e6ce28ff9fa556330
#
_cell.length_a   1.000
_cell.length_b   1.000
_cell.length_c   1.000
_cell.angle_alpha   90.00
_cell.angle_beta   90.00
_cell.angle_gamma   90.00
#
_symmetry.space_group_name_H-M   'P 1'
#
loop_
_entity.id
_entity.type
_entity.pdbx_description
1 polymer ?
#
loop_
_entity_poly.entity_id
_entity_poly.type
_entity_poly.pdbx_seq_one_letter_code
_entity_poly.pdbx_strand_id
1 'polypeptide(L)'
;MDRRHFLQLGALAGAGSALSLGVAQAQPSTSTNARIVIIGAGAAGTALANRLARRLDGASITIIDPRREHLYQPGLTLVAAGLKSPGYVVSQTTDWLPREATLIAESVMAVDPVSKTVSTEGGQTIGYDYLVVAPGLVLDHGAIEGFSLDMVGKDGIGALYAGPEYA
;
A
#
# COMPACT_ATOMS: atom_id res chain seq x y z
N MET A 1 22.83 33.40 -27.89
CA MET A 1 21.92 32.39 -28.42
C MET A 1 20.53 33.03 -28.48
N ASP A 2 19.96 33.24 -29.66
CA ASP A 2 18.72 33.98 -29.82
C ASP A 2 17.52 33.08 -29.50
N ARG A 3 16.49 33.62 -28.86
CA ARG A 3 15.25 32.93 -28.44
C ARG A 3 14.60 32.15 -29.58
N ARG A 4 14.73 32.65 -30.84
CA ARG A 4 14.23 31.98 -32.03
C ARG A 4 14.94 30.67 -32.33
N HIS A 5 16.26 30.63 -32.17
CA HIS A 5 17.04 29.40 -32.38
C HIS A 5 16.76 28.32 -31.32
N PHE A 6 16.46 28.74 -30.07
CA PHE A 6 16.07 27.82 -29.02
C PHE A 6 14.71 27.16 -29.30
N LEU A 7 13.74 27.94 -29.80
CA LEU A 7 12.43 27.42 -30.16
C LEU A 7 12.45 26.52 -31.40
N GLN A 8 13.33 26.83 -32.38
CA GLN A 8 13.49 25.97 -33.57
C GLN A 8 14.18 24.66 -33.25
N LEU A 9 15.13 24.61 -32.31
CA LEU A 9 15.76 23.39 -31.81
C LEU A 9 14.75 22.56 -30.99
N GLY A 10 13.89 23.21 -30.22
CA GLY A 10 12.81 22.55 -29.47
C GLY A 10 11.77 21.88 -30.38
N ALA A 11 11.44 22.51 -31.52
CA ALA A 11 10.48 21.96 -32.49
C ALA A 11 11.06 20.75 -33.25
N LEU A 12 12.35 20.73 -33.54
CA LEU A 12 13.02 19.57 -34.16
C LEU A 12 13.20 18.41 -33.19
N ALA A 13 13.46 18.67 -31.91
CA ALA A 13 13.52 17.64 -30.87
C ALA A 13 12.12 17.05 -30.58
N GLY A 14 11.04 17.85 -30.70
CA GLY A 14 9.67 17.41 -30.53
C GLY A 14 9.17 16.49 -31.64
N ALA A 15 9.62 16.70 -32.89
CA ALA A 15 9.23 15.84 -34.02
C ALA A 15 9.93 14.46 -33.98
N GLY A 16 11.13 14.37 -33.39
CA GLY A 16 11.84 13.09 -33.21
C GLY A 16 11.29 12.24 -32.06
N SER A 17 10.74 12.85 -31.04
CA SER A 17 10.18 12.14 -29.88
C SER A 17 8.75 11.65 -30.10
N ALA A 18 8.02 12.17 -31.10
CA ALA A 18 6.70 11.67 -31.45
C ALA A 18 6.68 10.28 -32.10
N LEU A 19 7.83 9.81 -32.60
CA LEU A 19 7.98 8.48 -33.18
C LEU A 19 8.40 7.39 -32.17
N SER A 20 8.71 7.77 -30.95
CA SER A 20 9.02 6.85 -29.83
C SER A 20 7.94 6.87 -28.76
N LEU A 21 6.67 7.00 -29.13
CA LEU A 21 5.57 6.46 -28.34
C LEU A 21 5.78 4.95 -28.34
N GLY A 22 6.70 4.52 -27.48
CA GLY A 22 6.89 3.10 -27.19
C GLY A 22 5.51 2.55 -26.87
N VAL A 23 5.03 1.66 -27.73
CA VAL A 23 3.87 0.84 -27.44
C VAL A 23 4.19 0.29 -26.06
N ALA A 24 3.42 0.68 -25.04
CA ALA A 24 3.56 0.09 -23.71
C ALA A 24 3.31 -1.41 -23.93
N GLN A 25 4.39 -2.18 -24.09
CA GLN A 25 4.29 -3.61 -24.25
C GLN A 25 3.65 -4.11 -22.97
N ALA A 26 2.45 -4.65 -23.12
CA ALA A 26 1.81 -5.39 -22.05
C ALA A 26 2.83 -6.43 -21.58
N GLN A 27 3.27 -6.33 -20.32
CA GLN A 27 4.21 -7.33 -19.80
C GLN A 27 3.50 -8.68 -19.84
N PRO A 28 4.18 -9.73 -20.36
CA PRO A 28 3.55 -11.04 -20.46
C PRO A 28 3.05 -11.47 -19.09
N SER A 29 1.77 -11.82 -18.98
CA SER A 29 1.19 -12.45 -17.81
C SER A 29 1.63 -13.90 -17.74
N THR A 30 1.88 -14.38 -16.51
CA THR A 30 2.13 -15.79 -16.26
C THR A 30 0.81 -16.46 -15.89
N SER A 31 0.38 -17.46 -16.66
CA SER A 31 -0.81 -18.23 -16.33
C SER A 31 -0.52 -19.18 -15.16
N THR A 32 -1.36 -19.13 -14.13
CA THR A 32 -1.24 -19.94 -12.91
C THR A 32 -2.56 -20.01 -12.18
N ASN A 33 -2.82 -21.10 -11.47
CA ASN A 33 -3.94 -21.26 -10.55
C ASN A 33 -3.50 -21.16 -9.07
N ALA A 34 -2.35 -20.55 -8.82
CA ALA A 34 -1.78 -20.43 -7.48
C ALA A 34 -2.71 -19.64 -6.54
N ARG A 35 -2.80 -20.13 -5.32
CA ARG A 35 -3.47 -19.43 -4.21
C ARG A 35 -2.44 -18.61 -3.46
N ILE A 36 -2.60 -17.31 -3.50
CA ILE A 36 -1.67 -16.35 -2.86
C ILE A 36 -2.39 -15.68 -1.72
N VAL A 37 -1.87 -15.84 -0.50
CA VAL A 37 -2.38 -15.15 0.68
C VAL A 37 -1.40 -14.04 1.07
N ILE A 38 -1.93 -12.85 1.30
CA ILE A 38 -1.18 -11.67 1.75
C ILE A 38 -1.73 -11.24 3.10
N ILE A 39 -0.91 -11.29 4.13
CA ILE A 39 -1.24 -10.78 5.46
C ILE A 39 -0.86 -9.30 5.51
N GLY A 40 -1.86 -8.44 5.66
CA GLY A 40 -1.71 -6.99 5.71
C GLY A 40 -2.08 -6.28 4.40
N ALA A 41 -3.02 -5.33 4.49
CA ALA A 41 -3.49 -4.48 3.40
C ALA A 41 -2.92 -3.05 3.48
N GLY A 42 -1.78 -2.86 4.11
CA GLY A 42 -1.03 -1.61 4.08
C GLY A 42 -0.39 -1.35 2.72
N ALA A 43 0.46 -0.31 2.63
CA ALA A 43 1.10 0.09 1.37
C ALA A 43 1.82 -1.07 0.65
N ALA A 44 2.53 -1.93 1.39
CA ALA A 44 3.25 -3.07 0.81
C ALA A 44 2.30 -4.14 0.27
N GLY A 45 1.29 -4.53 1.05
CA GLY A 45 0.34 -5.58 0.67
C GLY A 45 -0.53 -5.15 -0.52
N THR A 46 -1.07 -3.93 -0.51
CA THR A 46 -1.88 -3.40 -1.61
C THR A 46 -1.07 -3.23 -2.89
N ALA A 47 0.15 -2.69 -2.81
CA ALA A 47 1.04 -2.54 -3.96
C ALA A 47 1.39 -3.89 -4.58
N LEU A 48 1.69 -4.90 -3.74
CA LEU A 48 2.01 -6.24 -4.20
C LEU A 48 0.79 -6.92 -4.84
N ALA A 49 -0.40 -6.85 -4.21
CA ALA A 49 -1.63 -7.40 -4.75
C ALA A 49 -1.92 -6.86 -6.15
N ASN A 50 -1.83 -5.54 -6.33
CA ASN A 50 -2.02 -4.90 -7.63
C ASN A 50 -0.97 -5.32 -8.66
N ARG A 51 0.28 -5.53 -8.23
CA ARG A 51 1.34 -5.99 -9.12
C ARG A 51 1.12 -7.44 -9.55
N LEU A 52 0.73 -8.31 -8.63
CA LEU A 52 0.45 -9.72 -8.90
C LEU A 52 -0.77 -9.86 -9.83
N ALA A 53 -1.87 -9.16 -9.55
CA ALA A 53 -3.07 -9.17 -10.38
C ALA A 53 -2.79 -8.78 -11.85
N ARG A 54 -1.85 -7.85 -12.08
CA ARG A 54 -1.46 -7.46 -13.45
C ARG A 54 -0.50 -8.44 -14.13
N ARG A 55 0.16 -9.33 -13.38
CA ARG A 55 1.20 -10.22 -13.91
C ARG A 55 0.81 -11.68 -13.93
N LEU A 56 -0.18 -12.06 -13.15
CA LEU A 56 -0.65 -13.44 -13.03
C LEU A 56 -2.06 -13.53 -13.61
N ASP A 57 -2.24 -14.49 -14.48
CA ASP A 57 -3.54 -14.82 -15.05
C ASP A 57 -4.07 -16.10 -14.41
N GLY A 58 -5.23 -16.04 -13.76
CA GLY A 58 -5.87 -17.15 -13.06
C GLY A 58 -5.45 -17.35 -11.59
N ALA A 59 -4.50 -16.57 -11.05
CA ALA A 59 -4.15 -16.65 -9.63
C ALA A 59 -5.33 -16.19 -8.73
N SER A 60 -5.52 -16.87 -7.60
CA SER A 60 -6.41 -16.42 -6.53
C SER A 60 -5.62 -15.61 -5.50
N ILE A 61 -5.97 -14.34 -5.32
CA ILE A 61 -5.30 -13.44 -4.37
C ILE A 61 -6.24 -13.15 -3.21
N THR A 62 -5.86 -13.56 -2.00
CA THR A 62 -6.59 -13.26 -0.76
C THR A 62 -5.74 -12.37 0.12
N ILE A 63 -6.33 -11.28 0.60
CA ILE A 63 -5.69 -10.34 1.53
C ILE A 63 -6.42 -10.42 2.86
N ILE A 64 -5.67 -10.50 3.95
CA ILE A 64 -6.23 -10.59 5.30
C ILE A 64 -5.70 -9.39 6.10
N ASP A 65 -6.59 -8.50 6.51
CA ASP A 65 -6.27 -7.33 7.35
C ASP A 65 -7.54 -6.90 8.11
N PRO A 66 -7.52 -6.75 9.43
CA PRO A 66 -8.69 -6.32 10.20
C PRO A 66 -9.10 -4.88 9.90
N ARG A 67 -8.21 -4.05 9.38
CA ARG A 67 -8.44 -2.63 9.12
C ARG A 67 -9.24 -2.43 7.84
N ARG A 68 -10.28 -1.64 7.93
CA ARG A 68 -11.08 -1.20 6.77
C ARG A 68 -10.59 0.12 6.19
N GLU A 69 -9.86 0.89 6.99
CA GLU A 69 -9.28 2.16 6.59
C GLU A 69 -7.84 1.98 6.13
N HIS A 70 -7.52 2.61 5.02
CA HIS A 70 -6.16 2.74 4.50
C HIS A 70 -5.60 4.10 4.85
N LEU A 71 -4.43 4.12 5.47
CA LEU A 71 -3.74 5.33 5.88
C LEU A 71 -2.59 5.63 4.92
N TYR A 72 -2.68 6.75 4.20
CA TYR A 72 -1.60 7.25 3.36
C TYR A 72 -0.55 7.95 4.23
N GLN A 73 0.33 7.16 4.86
CA GLN A 73 1.33 7.65 5.82
C GLN A 73 2.24 8.78 5.30
N PRO A 74 2.73 8.79 4.03
CA PRO A 74 3.53 9.91 3.55
C PRO A 74 2.81 11.26 3.61
N GLY A 75 1.48 11.27 3.56
CA GLY A 75 0.67 12.47 3.66
C GLY A 75 0.59 13.07 5.06
N LEU A 76 0.95 12.31 6.11
CA LEU A 76 0.95 12.81 7.49
C LEU A 76 1.86 14.03 7.68
N THR A 77 2.96 14.11 6.92
CA THR A 77 3.83 15.29 6.94
C THR A 77 3.12 16.56 6.47
N LEU A 78 2.19 16.45 5.53
CA LEU A 78 1.37 17.58 5.06
C LEU A 78 0.29 17.97 6.07
N VAL A 79 -0.23 17.00 6.80
CA VAL A 79 -1.17 17.24 7.91
C VAL A 79 -0.45 17.97 9.04
N ALA A 80 0.70 17.46 9.47
CA ALA A 80 1.52 18.07 10.52
C ALA A 80 1.96 19.51 10.18
N ALA A 81 2.20 19.80 8.89
CA ALA A 81 2.52 21.15 8.42
C ALA A 81 1.29 22.06 8.28
N GLY A 82 0.08 21.59 8.60
CA GLY A 82 -1.16 22.35 8.45
C GLY A 82 -1.59 22.58 6.98
N LEU A 83 -0.95 21.89 6.01
CA LEU A 83 -1.22 22.04 4.57
C LEU A 83 -2.39 21.19 4.10
N LYS A 84 -2.75 20.16 4.85
CA LYS A 84 -3.89 19.26 4.59
C LYS A 84 -4.63 18.94 5.89
N SER A 85 -5.92 18.62 5.75
CA SER A 85 -6.71 18.12 6.88
C SER A 85 -6.39 16.66 7.18
N PRO A 86 -6.63 16.16 8.41
CA PRO A 86 -6.45 14.75 8.76
C PRO A 86 -7.14 13.76 7.81
N GLY A 87 -8.33 14.09 7.32
CA GLY A 87 -9.07 13.26 6.36
C GLY A 87 -8.38 13.07 5.00
N TYR A 88 -7.40 13.89 4.66
CA TYR A 88 -6.63 13.74 3.41
C TYR A 88 -5.88 12.42 3.32
N VAL A 89 -5.45 11.85 4.44
CA VAL A 89 -4.66 10.63 4.50
C VAL A 89 -5.48 9.37 4.73
N VAL A 90 -6.79 9.51 4.94
CA VAL A 90 -7.70 8.39 5.24
C VAL A 90 -8.53 8.03 4.01
N SER A 91 -8.61 6.76 3.68
CA SER A 91 -9.43 6.21 2.60
C SER A 91 -9.87 4.78 2.94
N GLN A 92 -10.76 4.19 2.13
CA GLN A 92 -11.14 2.79 2.35
C GLN A 92 -10.05 1.86 1.77
N THR A 93 -9.72 0.79 2.48
CA THR A 93 -8.76 -0.22 2.00
C THR A 93 -9.17 -0.80 0.65
N THR A 94 -10.48 -1.02 0.46
CA THR A 94 -11.05 -1.56 -0.78
C THR A 94 -10.81 -0.69 -2.01
N ASP A 95 -10.60 0.63 -1.85
CA ASP A 95 -10.36 1.56 -2.96
C ASP A 95 -9.01 1.29 -3.66
N TRP A 96 -8.11 0.61 -2.96
CA TRP A 96 -6.73 0.35 -3.39
C TRP A 96 -6.48 -1.10 -3.81
N LEU A 97 -7.45 -1.98 -3.65
CA LEU A 97 -7.30 -3.40 -4.00
C LEU A 97 -7.67 -3.67 -5.46
N PRO A 98 -6.98 -4.61 -6.13
CA PRO A 98 -7.43 -5.07 -7.43
C PRO A 98 -8.78 -5.79 -7.28
N ARG A 99 -9.63 -5.68 -8.31
CA ARG A 99 -10.99 -6.23 -8.29
C ARG A 99 -11.04 -7.74 -8.11
N GLU A 100 -9.98 -8.40 -8.52
CA GLU A 100 -9.82 -9.86 -8.49
C GLU A 100 -9.41 -10.36 -7.09
N ALA A 101 -8.98 -9.46 -6.20
CA ALA A 101 -8.55 -9.84 -4.86
C ALA A 101 -9.74 -9.92 -3.90
N THR A 102 -9.71 -10.92 -3.04
CA THR A 102 -10.65 -11.08 -1.92
C THR A 102 -10.05 -10.47 -0.65
N LEU A 103 -10.77 -9.54 -0.01
CA LEU A 103 -10.40 -9.01 1.31
C LEU A 103 -11.15 -9.77 2.41
N ILE A 104 -10.42 -10.35 3.34
CA ILE A 104 -10.94 -10.88 4.60
C ILE A 104 -10.61 -9.86 5.69
N ALA A 105 -11.64 -9.16 6.19
CA ALA A 105 -11.49 -8.10 7.18
C ALA A 105 -11.43 -8.68 8.61
N GLU A 106 -10.42 -9.51 8.86
CA GLU A 106 -10.20 -10.22 10.13
C GLU A 106 -8.70 -10.22 10.50
N SER A 107 -8.41 -10.44 11.78
CA SER A 107 -7.04 -10.65 12.25
C SER A 107 -6.57 -12.07 11.93
N VAL A 108 -5.29 -12.21 11.59
CA VAL A 108 -4.64 -13.52 11.49
C VAL A 108 -4.26 -13.98 12.90
N MET A 109 -4.68 -15.19 13.26
CA MET A 109 -4.41 -15.78 14.56
C MET A 109 -3.21 -16.74 14.53
N ALA A 110 -3.08 -17.52 13.46
CA ALA A 110 -1.97 -18.44 13.30
C ALA A 110 -1.63 -18.71 11.83
N VAL A 111 -0.39 -19.10 11.61
CA VAL A 111 0.12 -19.60 10.33
C VAL A 111 0.71 -20.98 10.56
N ASP A 112 0.26 -21.94 9.78
CA ASP A 112 0.86 -23.27 9.71
C ASP A 112 1.61 -23.42 8.37
N PRO A 113 2.94 -23.35 8.38
CA PRO A 113 3.74 -23.46 7.15
C PRO A 113 3.83 -24.90 6.62
N VAL A 114 3.52 -25.90 7.45
CA VAL A 114 3.57 -27.32 7.03
C VAL A 114 2.32 -27.68 6.25
N SER A 115 1.13 -27.37 6.80
CA SER A 115 -0.14 -27.57 6.09
C SER A 115 -0.45 -26.45 5.09
N LYS A 116 0.37 -25.38 5.05
CA LYS A 116 0.18 -24.19 4.23
C LYS A 116 -1.20 -23.57 4.43
N THR A 117 -1.53 -23.26 5.68
CA THR A 117 -2.79 -22.62 6.06
C THR A 117 -2.59 -21.42 6.96
N VAL A 118 -3.54 -20.48 6.88
CA VAL A 118 -3.67 -19.33 7.77
C VAL A 118 -5.04 -19.43 8.44
N SER A 119 -5.09 -19.28 9.77
CA SER A 119 -6.34 -19.17 10.52
C SER A 119 -6.62 -17.73 10.91
N THR A 120 -7.90 -17.35 10.91
CA THR A 120 -8.37 -16.01 11.25
C THR A 120 -9.16 -16.00 12.56
N GLU A 121 -9.35 -14.80 13.11
CA GLU A 121 -10.13 -14.57 14.32
C GLU A 121 -11.58 -15.05 14.19
N GLY A 122 -12.18 -14.96 13.00
CA GLY A 122 -13.52 -15.51 12.70
C GLY A 122 -13.56 -17.03 12.53
N GLY A 123 -12.44 -17.74 12.73
CA GLY A 123 -12.37 -19.20 12.65
C GLY A 123 -12.23 -19.75 11.23
N GLN A 124 -12.00 -18.90 10.24
CA GLN A 124 -11.73 -19.35 8.87
C GLN A 124 -10.34 -19.97 8.78
N THR A 125 -10.20 -21.01 7.95
CA THR A 125 -8.90 -21.60 7.61
C THR A 125 -8.68 -21.46 6.10
N ILE A 126 -7.68 -20.70 5.70
CA ILE A 126 -7.37 -20.34 4.32
C ILE A 126 -6.09 -21.05 3.88
N GLY A 127 -6.20 -21.93 2.89
CA GLY A 127 -5.05 -22.61 2.30
C GLY A 127 -4.32 -21.71 1.30
N TYR A 128 -3.00 -21.84 1.22
CA TYR A 128 -2.19 -21.10 0.28
C TYR A 128 -1.13 -21.96 -0.40
N ASP A 129 -0.66 -21.52 -1.56
CA ASP A 129 0.54 -22.03 -2.21
C ASP A 129 1.71 -21.09 -1.94
N TYR A 130 1.42 -19.77 -1.86
CA TYR A 130 2.36 -18.71 -1.50
C TYR A 130 1.78 -17.81 -0.42
N LEU A 131 2.57 -17.54 0.62
CA LEU A 131 2.23 -16.63 1.70
C LEU A 131 3.16 -15.42 1.69
N VAL A 132 2.57 -14.24 1.77
CA VAL A 132 3.29 -12.97 1.96
C VAL A 132 2.88 -12.39 3.30
N VAL A 133 3.87 -12.05 4.12
CA VAL A 133 3.66 -11.47 5.46
C VAL A 133 4.08 -10.00 5.41
N ALA A 134 3.11 -9.10 5.39
CA ALA A 134 3.29 -7.65 5.28
C ALA A 134 2.40 -6.86 6.26
N PRO A 135 2.33 -7.24 7.57
CA PRO A 135 1.41 -6.64 8.54
C PRO A 135 1.78 -5.20 8.91
N GLY A 136 2.96 -4.71 8.51
CA GLY A 136 3.50 -3.43 8.91
C GLY A 136 4.19 -3.49 10.27
N LEU A 137 4.13 -2.38 11.00
CA LEU A 137 4.74 -2.24 12.32
C LEU A 137 3.73 -1.65 13.31
N VAL A 138 3.99 -1.85 14.58
CA VAL A 138 3.32 -1.20 15.70
C VAL A 138 4.32 -0.27 16.37
N LEU A 139 3.90 0.98 16.62
CA LEU A 139 4.71 1.94 17.37
C LEU A 139 4.54 1.65 18.87
N ASP A 140 5.61 1.22 19.51
CA ASP A 140 5.60 0.97 20.94
C ASP A 140 5.95 2.25 21.71
N HIS A 141 4.96 3.15 21.83
CA HIS A 141 5.10 4.37 22.60
C HIS A 141 5.30 4.10 24.10
N GLY A 142 4.82 2.96 24.61
CA GLY A 142 4.98 2.55 25.99
C GLY A 142 6.43 2.21 26.37
N ALA A 143 7.31 1.94 25.39
CA ALA A 143 8.72 1.73 25.61
C ALA A 143 9.51 3.02 25.94
N ILE A 144 8.88 4.20 25.78
CA ILE A 144 9.48 5.50 26.08
C ILE A 144 9.09 5.89 27.49
N GLU A 145 10.03 5.88 28.42
CA GLU A 145 9.77 6.26 29.81
C GLU A 145 9.27 7.68 29.91
N GLY A 146 8.15 7.87 30.62
CA GLY A 146 7.52 9.17 30.82
C GLY A 146 6.74 9.72 29.63
N PHE A 147 6.63 8.99 28.52
CA PHE A 147 5.82 9.40 27.36
C PHE A 147 4.41 8.83 27.43
N SER A 148 3.43 9.66 27.05
CA SER A 148 2.07 9.21 26.74
C SER A 148 1.50 10.01 25.57
N LEU A 149 0.53 9.45 24.84
CA LEU A 149 -0.05 10.09 23.65
C LEU A 149 -0.82 11.38 23.96
N ASP A 150 -1.30 11.57 25.19
CA ASP A 150 -1.96 12.80 25.64
C ASP A 150 -0.99 13.99 25.78
N MET A 151 0.31 13.75 25.76
CA MET A 151 1.35 14.80 25.72
C MET A 151 1.55 15.37 24.30
N VAL A 152 1.11 14.67 23.27
CA VAL A 152 1.30 15.11 21.89
C VAL A 152 0.57 16.42 21.64
N GLY A 153 1.23 17.36 20.97
CA GLY A 153 0.75 18.73 20.75
C GLY A 153 1.02 19.69 21.90
N LYS A 154 1.68 19.27 22.99
CA LYS A 154 2.06 20.06 24.13
C LYS A 154 3.58 20.12 24.27
N ASP A 155 4.12 21.24 24.71
CA ASP A 155 5.53 21.43 25.07
C ASP A 155 6.54 20.96 24.00
N GLY A 156 6.17 21.02 22.71
CA GLY A 156 6.99 20.61 21.58
C GLY A 156 7.03 19.09 21.34
N ILE A 157 6.18 18.32 22.00
CA ILE A 157 6.09 16.87 21.81
C ILE A 157 5.21 16.58 20.58
N GLY A 158 5.71 15.78 19.64
CA GLY A 158 5.02 15.33 18.44
C GLY A 158 5.11 13.83 18.24
N ALA A 159 4.08 13.22 17.64
CA ALA A 159 4.05 11.79 17.29
C ALA A 159 3.35 11.58 15.95
N LEU A 160 4.01 12.04 14.89
CA LEU A 160 3.48 12.11 13.52
C LEU A 160 2.80 10.82 13.05
N TYR A 161 3.34 9.67 13.39
CA TYR A 161 2.83 8.36 12.93
C TYR A 161 1.90 7.68 13.95
N ALA A 162 1.54 8.33 15.04
CA ALA A 162 0.59 7.79 16.00
C ALA A 162 -0.85 7.76 15.45
N GLY A 163 -1.16 8.67 14.50
CA GLY A 163 -2.43 8.74 13.81
C GLY A 163 -2.62 10.12 13.17
N PRO A 164 -3.61 10.26 12.26
CA PRO A 164 -3.90 11.54 11.61
C PRO A 164 -4.28 12.66 12.59
N GLU A 165 -4.84 12.27 13.73
CA GLU A 165 -5.23 13.18 14.82
C GLU A 165 -4.04 13.72 15.61
N TYR A 166 -2.87 13.08 15.52
CA TYR A 166 -1.62 13.46 16.18
C TYR A 166 -0.62 14.16 15.24
N ALA A 167 -0.96 14.24 13.94
CA ALA A 167 -0.11 14.83 12.93
C ALA A 167 -0.25 16.36 12.81
#